data_e154f69539fae30970cc0f6c86b2eb22
#
_entry.id   e154f69539fae30970cc0f6c86b2eb22
#
_cell.length_a   1.000
_cell.length_b   1.000
_cell.length_c   1.000
_cell.angle_alpha   90.00
_cell.angle_beta   90.00
_cell.angle_gamma   90.00
#
_symmetry.space_group_name_H-M   'P 1'
#
loop_
_entity.id
_entity.type
_entity.pdbx_description
1 polymer ?
#
loop_
_entity_poly.entity_id
_entity_poly.type
_entity_poly.pdbx_seq_one_letter_code
_entity_poly.pdbx_strand_id
1 'polypeptide(L)' 'MNFPGRETVERLRRQYPVGCRIVLDEMDDPYTKIPVGAQATCQGVDDAGNILCTWDCGSGLSIAFGADRCHKV' A
#
# COMPACT_ATOMS: atom_id res chain seq x y z
N MET A 1 -9.15 -2.30 -18.40
CA MET A 1 -9.07 -2.45 -16.96
C MET A 1 -7.65 -2.79 -16.56
N ASN A 2 -7.10 -2.02 -15.61
CA ASN A 2 -5.66 -2.06 -15.33
C ASN A 2 -5.32 -2.75 -14.00
N PHE A 3 -6.01 -3.84 -13.71
CA PHE A 3 -5.65 -4.65 -12.58
C PHE A 3 -4.35 -5.40 -12.87
N PRO A 4 -3.45 -5.53 -11.90
CA PRO A 4 -2.24 -6.32 -12.07
C PRO A 4 -2.59 -7.78 -12.29
N GLY A 5 -1.76 -8.47 -13.03
CA GLY A 5 -1.88 -9.91 -13.19
C GLY A 5 -1.60 -10.65 -11.89
N ARG A 6 -2.00 -11.92 -11.86
CA ARG A 6 -1.81 -12.78 -10.68
C ARG A 6 -0.36 -12.84 -10.21
N GLU A 7 0.58 -12.91 -11.14
CA GLU A 7 2.00 -12.95 -10.82
C GLU A 7 2.47 -11.67 -10.12
N THR A 8 1.95 -10.52 -10.56
CA THR A 8 2.26 -9.24 -9.93
C THR A 8 1.72 -9.19 -8.50
N VAL A 9 0.49 -9.65 -8.30
CA VAL A 9 -0.12 -9.69 -6.96
C VAL A 9 0.67 -10.62 -6.04
N GLU A 10 1.08 -11.79 -6.53
CA GLU A 10 1.87 -12.73 -5.73
C GLU A 10 3.23 -12.15 -5.37
N ARG A 11 3.86 -11.42 -6.29
CA ARG A 11 5.13 -10.74 -6.02
C ARG A 11 4.96 -9.65 -4.96
N LEU A 12 3.88 -8.89 -5.04
CA LEU A 12 3.57 -7.86 -4.03
C LEU A 12 3.35 -8.50 -2.66
N ARG A 13 2.66 -9.62 -2.61
CA ARG A 13 2.46 -10.34 -1.35
C ARG A 13 3.76 -10.83 -0.72
N ARG A 14 4.73 -11.22 -1.53
CA ARG A 14 6.06 -11.61 -1.04
C ARG A 14 6.88 -10.39 -0.62
N GLN A 15 6.76 -9.30 -1.36
CA GLN A 15 7.49 -8.06 -1.07
C GLN A 15 6.96 -7.36 0.17
N TYR A 16 5.64 -7.41 0.38
CA TYR A 16 4.96 -6.75 1.49
C TYR A 16 4.17 -7.78 2.32
N PRO A 17 4.87 -8.62 3.09
CA PRO A 17 4.17 -9.59 3.93
C PRO A 17 3.38 -8.91 5.05
N VAL A 18 2.35 -9.60 5.53
CA VAL A 18 1.54 -9.10 6.65
C VAL A 18 2.44 -8.80 7.84
N GLY A 19 2.25 -7.61 8.42
CA GLY A 19 3.03 -7.17 9.57
C GLY A 19 4.26 -6.33 9.22
N CYS A 20 4.65 -6.24 7.93
CA CYS A 20 5.80 -5.41 7.59
C CYS A 20 5.45 -3.93 7.72
N ARG A 21 6.47 -3.11 7.94
CA ARG A 21 6.33 -1.65 8.04
C ARG A 21 6.63 -1.02 6.70
N ILE A 22 5.82 -0.04 6.32
CA ILE A 22 5.98 0.69 5.07
C ILE A 22 5.94 2.19 5.34
N VAL A 23 6.52 2.94 4.39
CA VAL A 23 6.55 4.40 4.42
C VAL A 23 5.92 4.90 3.13
N LEU A 24 5.02 5.88 3.24
CA LEU A 24 4.38 6.48 2.07
C LEU A 24 5.34 7.43 1.37
N ASP A 25 5.56 7.17 0.06
CA ASP A 25 6.36 8.05 -0.79
C ASP A 25 5.48 9.02 -1.58
N GLU A 26 4.34 8.53 -2.10
CA GLU A 26 3.42 9.35 -2.87
C GLU A 26 2.04 8.70 -2.84
N MET A 27 1.00 9.51 -2.69
CA MET A 27 -0.39 9.04 -2.78
C MET A 27 -1.17 9.96 -3.70
N ASP A 28 -1.73 9.37 -4.76
CA ASP A 28 -2.49 10.09 -5.78
C ASP A 28 -3.97 10.18 -5.39
N ASP A 29 -4.25 10.79 -4.26
CA ASP A 29 -5.60 11.04 -3.77
C ASP A 29 -5.66 12.45 -3.19
N PRO A 30 -6.34 13.39 -3.86
CA PRO A 30 -6.39 14.78 -3.39
C PRO A 30 -7.15 14.93 -2.07
N TYR A 31 -7.91 13.93 -1.67
CA TYR A 31 -8.70 13.98 -0.44
C TYR A 31 -8.02 13.29 0.74
N THR A 32 -6.90 12.62 0.51
CA THR A 32 -6.19 11.95 1.61
C THR A 32 -5.53 12.97 2.52
N LYS A 33 -5.48 12.64 3.80
CA LYS A 33 -4.77 13.43 4.81
C LYS A 33 -3.50 12.74 5.27
N ILE A 34 -3.09 11.68 4.59
CA ILE A 34 -1.88 10.95 4.94
C ILE A 34 -0.69 11.66 4.32
N PRO A 35 0.23 12.21 5.12
CA PRO A 35 1.39 12.91 4.58
C PRO A 35 2.44 11.94 4.04
N VAL A 36 3.22 12.42 3.08
CA VAL A 36 4.42 11.71 2.64
C VAL A 36 5.34 11.50 3.85
N GLY A 37 5.90 10.30 3.97
CA GLY A 37 6.72 9.93 5.12
C GLY A 37 5.93 9.25 6.23
N ALA A 38 4.60 9.23 6.16
CA ALA A 38 3.79 8.51 7.13
C ALA A 38 4.10 7.01 7.07
N GLN A 39 4.04 6.36 8.21
CA GLN A 39 4.31 4.93 8.32
C GLN A 39 3.03 4.16 8.59
N ALA A 40 3.02 2.92 8.13
CA ALA A 40 1.90 2.01 8.30
C ALA A 40 2.38 0.57 8.49
N THR A 41 1.50 -0.25 9.01
CA THR A 41 1.69 -1.70 9.07
C THR A 41 0.88 -2.35 7.95
N CYS A 42 1.54 -3.17 7.14
CA CYS A 42 0.88 -3.89 6.06
C CYS A 42 -0.01 -4.98 6.64
N GLN A 43 -1.27 -5.05 6.16
CA GLN A 43 -2.22 -6.07 6.56
C GLN A 43 -2.42 -7.14 5.49
N GLY A 44 -1.81 -6.94 4.33
CA GLY A 44 -1.91 -7.87 3.21
C GLY A 44 -2.02 -7.13 1.89
N VAL A 45 -2.18 -7.89 0.82
CA VAL A 45 -2.39 -7.37 -0.53
C VAL A 45 -3.65 -8.04 -1.09
N ASP A 46 -4.59 -7.25 -1.61
CA ASP A 46 -5.81 -7.80 -2.19
C ASP A 46 -5.58 -8.27 -3.64
N ASP A 47 -6.62 -8.82 -4.25
CA ASP A 47 -6.53 -9.38 -5.60
C ASP A 47 -6.36 -8.29 -6.67
N ALA A 48 -6.66 -7.06 -6.35
CA ALA A 48 -6.44 -5.91 -7.25
C ALA A 48 -5.04 -5.32 -7.10
N GLY A 49 -4.22 -5.86 -6.21
CA GLY A 49 -2.86 -5.37 -5.96
C GLY A 49 -2.77 -4.21 -5.00
N ASN A 50 -3.86 -3.87 -4.32
CA ASN A 50 -3.84 -2.82 -3.29
C ASN A 50 -3.19 -3.36 -2.02
N ILE A 51 -2.30 -2.58 -1.44
CA ILE A 51 -1.67 -2.94 -0.18
C ILE A 51 -2.57 -2.41 0.95
N LEU A 52 -3.15 -3.33 1.71
CA LEU A 52 -4.02 -2.99 2.82
C LEU A 52 -3.15 -2.55 3.99
N CYS A 53 -3.44 -1.38 4.53
CA CYS A 53 -2.57 -0.75 5.54
C CYS A 53 -3.35 -0.25 6.73
N THR A 54 -2.71 -0.35 7.91
CA THR A 54 -3.14 0.38 9.11
C THR A 54 -2.09 1.46 9.36
N TRP A 55 -2.46 2.71 9.13
CA TRP A 55 -1.56 3.84 9.26
C TRP A 55 -1.43 4.25 10.72
N ASP A 56 -0.23 4.68 11.10
CA ASP A 56 0.03 5.14 12.47
C ASP A 56 -0.81 6.37 12.82
N CYS A 57 -1.20 7.16 11.82
CA CYS A 57 -2.08 8.30 12.02
C CYS A 57 -3.56 7.92 12.20
N GLY A 58 -3.89 6.64 12.15
CA GLY A 58 -5.25 6.15 12.38
C GLY A 58 -6.09 5.93 11.13
N SER A 59 -5.55 6.24 9.94
CA SER A 59 -6.25 5.99 8.68
C SER A 59 -6.22 4.51 8.31
N GLY A 60 -7.24 4.05 7.57
CA GLY A 60 -7.29 2.71 7.02
C GLY A 60 -7.21 2.66 5.50
N LEU A 61 -6.70 3.71 4.86
CA LEU A 61 -6.58 3.74 3.40
C LEU A 61 -5.55 2.74 2.90
N SER A 62 -5.83 2.15 1.73
CA SER A 62 -4.91 1.22 1.08
C SER A 62 -3.98 1.96 0.12
N ILE A 63 -2.82 1.36 -0.16
CA ILE A 63 -1.92 1.83 -1.23
C ILE A 63 -2.44 1.25 -2.54
N ALA A 64 -2.80 2.10 -3.49
CA ALA A 64 -3.34 1.67 -4.77
C ALA A 64 -2.20 1.34 -5.75
N PHE A 65 -2.24 0.14 -6.32
CA PHE A 65 -1.25 -0.29 -7.31
C PHE A 65 -1.22 0.66 -8.51
N GLY A 66 -0.04 1.15 -8.85
CA GLY A 66 0.16 2.00 -10.02
C GLY A 66 -0.18 3.47 -9.82
N ALA A 67 -0.90 3.82 -8.75
CA ALA A 67 -1.27 5.21 -8.46
C ALA A 67 -0.47 5.78 -7.29
N ASP A 68 -0.24 4.97 -6.27
CA ASP A 68 0.45 5.39 -5.06
C ASP A 68 1.81 4.71 -4.98
N ARG A 69 2.73 5.29 -4.21
CA ARG A 69 4.07 4.72 -4.01
C ARG A 69 4.39 4.62 -2.54
N CYS A 70 5.02 3.52 -2.19
CA CYS A 70 5.55 3.31 -0.85
C CYS A 70 6.80 2.44 -0.93
N HIS A 71 7.53 2.36 0.18
CA HIS A 71 8.64 1.42 0.30
C HIS A 71 8.61 0.78 1.67
N LYS A 72 9.21 -0.39 1.76
CA LYS A 72 9.34 -1.12 3.01
C LYS A 72 10.50 -0.54 3.83
N VAL A 73 10.26 -0.38 5.11
CA VAL A 73 11.28 0.09 6.05
C VAL A 73 12.29 -0.99 6.35
#